data_b83c19981885425441c2548d83090376
#
_entry.id   b83c19981885425441c2548d83090376
#
_cell.length_a   1.000
_cell.length_b   1.000
_cell.length_c   1.000
_cell.angle_alpha   90.00
_cell.angle_beta   90.00
_cell.angle_gamma   90.00
#
_symmetry.space_group_name_H-M   'P 1'
#
loop_
_entity.id
_entity.type
_entity.pdbx_description
1 polymer ?
#
loop_
_entity_poly.entity_id
_entity_poly.type
_entity_poly.pdbx_seq_one_letter_code
_entity_poly.pdbx_strand_id
1 'polypeptide(L)'
;MKTLKEFVNLQEDTKPYHLVIISHDDIHDTNETGVLIRDTGKKLGLKVDLLEFTGLYIEYKNGKTYLNSLIVDEDGDFVLPDVKTPAKYGKPVELTENTLLMIRGLGMAGISGNPSWSNLTKILEKDFKVVNSTLCHDICSDKHYNQIIFERENIRTPKTSRLSHPEDYEAAYERLNTEFPIILKTGHGSRGVGVILIESMKTLRAVCQLLNRESKFTDILLQEFIKNTYDVRV
;
A
#
# COMPACT_ATOMS: atom_id res chain seq x y z
N MET A 1 23.51 1.52 -10.07
CA MET A 1 22.22 2.14 -9.68
C MET A 1 22.25 3.56 -10.23
N LYS A 2 21.39 3.89 -11.20
CA LYS A 2 21.36 5.25 -11.78
C LYS A 2 20.72 6.18 -10.74
N THR A 3 21.29 7.36 -10.57
CA THR A 3 20.75 8.38 -9.65
C THR A 3 19.47 8.98 -10.25
N LEU A 4 18.62 9.56 -9.39
CA LEU A 4 17.41 10.26 -9.83
C LEU A 4 17.72 11.33 -10.91
N LYS A 5 18.88 11.97 -10.84
CA LYS A 5 19.38 12.91 -11.87
C LYS A 5 19.62 12.25 -13.21
N GLU A 6 20.14 11.02 -13.25
CA GLU A 6 20.33 10.28 -14.51
C GLU A 6 19.02 9.80 -15.12
N PHE A 7 17.99 9.61 -14.29
CA PHE A 7 16.64 9.30 -14.78
C PHE A 7 15.96 10.55 -15.39
N VAL A 8 16.19 11.72 -14.81
CA VAL A 8 15.62 13.00 -15.27
C VAL A 8 16.37 13.54 -16.50
N ASN A 9 17.68 13.29 -16.63
CA ASN A 9 18.49 13.77 -17.74
C ASN A 9 18.45 12.88 -19.01
N LEU A 10 17.60 11.86 -19.04
CA LEU A 10 17.57 10.92 -20.17
C LEU A 10 16.85 11.42 -21.42
N GLN A 11 16.31 12.65 -21.44
CA GLN A 11 15.69 13.18 -22.65
C GLN A 11 15.76 14.72 -22.72
N GLU A 12 16.70 15.24 -23.47
CA GLU A 12 16.80 16.66 -23.80
C GLU A 12 15.70 17.18 -24.76
N ASP A 13 14.75 16.33 -25.19
CA ASP A 13 13.76 16.68 -26.23
C ASP A 13 12.29 16.41 -25.84
N THR A 14 11.95 16.28 -24.56
CA THR A 14 10.58 15.97 -24.18
C THR A 14 9.89 17.10 -23.43
N LYS A 15 8.63 17.34 -23.83
CA LYS A 15 7.68 18.15 -23.06
C LYS A 15 7.75 17.79 -21.58
N PRO A 16 7.69 18.77 -20.68
CA PRO A 16 7.80 18.50 -19.24
C PRO A 16 6.78 17.44 -18.81
N TYR A 17 7.23 16.47 -18.03
CA TYR A 17 6.35 15.43 -17.50
C TYR A 17 5.27 16.05 -16.63
N HIS A 18 4.07 15.49 -16.75
CA HIS A 18 2.96 15.78 -15.87
C HIS A 18 2.91 14.70 -14.78
N LEU A 19 3.27 15.03 -13.55
CA LEU A 19 3.17 14.13 -12.41
C LEU A 19 1.77 14.21 -11.81
N VAL A 20 1.05 13.11 -11.80
CA VAL A 20 -0.24 12.99 -11.13
C VAL A 20 -0.06 12.05 -9.94
N ILE A 21 -0.21 12.58 -8.75
CA ILE A 21 -0.09 11.85 -7.49
C ILE A 21 -1.49 11.43 -7.07
N ILE A 22 -1.69 10.13 -6.88
CA ILE A 22 -2.90 9.55 -6.32
C ILE A 22 -2.54 9.03 -4.94
N SER A 23 -3.05 9.65 -3.91
CA SER A 23 -2.65 9.35 -2.55
C SER A 23 -3.81 9.53 -1.58
N HIS A 24 -3.73 8.81 -0.46
CA HIS A 24 -4.63 8.90 0.67
C HIS A 24 -3.82 8.80 1.96
N ASP A 25 -4.18 9.59 2.97
CA ASP A 25 -3.70 9.41 4.34
C ASP A 25 -4.91 9.18 5.24
N ASP A 26 -4.99 8.00 5.84
CA ASP A 26 -6.18 7.53 6.55
C ASP A 26 -6.23 7.93 8.04
N ILE A 27 -5.18 8.50 8.57
CA ILE A 27 -5.07 8.70 10.03
C ILE A 27 -5.59 10.06 10.46
N HIS A 28 -5.45 11.07 9.63
CA HIS A 28 -5.75 12.46 10.00
C HIS A 28 -6.54 13.23 8.92
N ASP A 29 -7.12 12.55 7.95
CA ASP A 29 -7.76 13.16 6.78
C ASP A 29 -6.86 14.17 6.04
N THR A 30 -5.53 14.06 6.25
CA THR A 30 -4.52 14.89 5.62
C THR A 30 -3.61 14.04 4.73
N ASN A 31 -3.12 14.62 3.65
CA ASN A 31 -2.23 13.96 2.71
C ASN A 31 -0.81 14.57 2.74
N GLU A 32 -0.21 14.65 3.92
CA GLU A 32 1.09 15.31 4.13
C GLU A 32 2.17 14.82 3.17
N THR A 33 2.27 13.51 2.96
CA THR A 33 3.29 12.97 2.03
C THR A 33 2.97 13.30 0.58
N GLY A 34 1.69 13.27 0.19
CA GLY A 34 1.25 13.69 -1.13
C GLY A 34 1.57 15.16 -1.39
N VAL A 35 1.32 16.02 -0.42
CA VAL A 35 1.66 17.45 -0.45
C VAL A 35 3.17 17.67 -0.58
N LEU A 36 3.98 16.98 0.21
CA LEU A 36 5.44 17.09 0.13
C LEU A 36 5.97 16.70 -1.25
N ILE A 37 5.45 15.63 -1.85
CA ILE A 37 5.83 15.19 -3.19
C ILE A 37 5.36 16.20 -4.24
N ARG A 38 4.12 16.70 -4.14
CA ARG A 38 3.56 17.74 -5.00
C ARG A 38 4.46 18.99 -5.02
N ASP A 39 4.80 19.49 -3.85
CA ASP A 39 5.55 20.74 -3.70
C ASP A 39 7.00 20.58 -4.15
N THR A 40 7.59 19.40 -3.90
CA THR A 40 8.91 19.09 -4.43
C THR A 40 8.90 19.00 -5.95
N GLY A 41 7.90 18.35 -6.55
CA GLY A 41 7.74 18.28 -8.00
C GLY A 41 7.58 19.66 -8.63
N LYS A 42 6.75 20.52 -8.03
CA LYS A 42 6.60 21.92 -8.49
C LYS A 42 7.92 22.69 -8.43
N LYS A 43 8.71 22.55 -7.35
CA LYS A 43 10.04 23.15 -7.23
C LYS A 43 11.02 22.66 -8.32
N LEU A 44 10.83 21.45 -8.81
CA LEU A 44 11.61 20.88 -9.91
C LEU A 44 11.08 21.30 -11.30
N GLY A 45 10.06 22.16 -11.37
CA GLY A 45 9.48 22.66 -12.62
C GLY A 45 8.49 21.70 -13.29
N LEU A 46 8.03 20.66 -12.59
CA LEU A 46 7.02 19.75 -13.13
C LEU A 46 5.62 20.35 -13.01
N LYS A 47 4.74 19.99 -13.96
CA LYS A 47 3.31 20.10 -13.75
C LYS A 47 2.90 18.98 -12.78
N VAL A 48 2.24 19.32 -11.65
CA VAL A 48 1.86 18.34 -10.63
C VAL A 48 0.42 18.55 -10.21
N ASP A 49 -0.36 17.48 -10.25
CA ASP A 49 -1.69 17.39 -9.64
C ASP A 49 -1.67 16.34 -8.51
N LEU A 50 -2.31 16.67 -7.39
CA LEU A 50 -2.54 15.76 -6.26
C LEU A 50 -4.02 15.42 -6.22
N LEU A 51 -4.32 14.13 -6.28
CA LEU A 51 -5.66 13.58 -6.32
C LEU A 51 -5.92 12.72 -5.10
N GLU A 52 -7.09 12.91 -4.49
CA GLU A 52 -7.56 12.07 -3.40
C GLU A 52 -8.10 10.75 -3.93
N PHE A 53 -7.66 9.68 -3.32
CA PHE A 53 -7.93 8.33 -3.75
C PHE A 53 -9.40 7.90 -3.54
N THR A 54 -10.01 8.29 -2.41
CA THR A 54 -11.34 7.81 -2.00
C THR A 54 -12.46 8.15 -2.98
N GLY A 55 -12.40 9.33 -3.58
CA GLY A 55 -13.39 9.79 -4.56
C GLY A 55 -12.91 9.70 -6.01
N LEU A 56 -11.85 8.94 -6.27
CA LEU A 56 -11.26 8.86 -7.60
C LEU A 56 -12.12 8.04 -8.57
N TYR A 57 -12.34 8.56 -9.77
CA TYR A 57 -12.90 7.79 -10.89
C TYR A 57 -12.29 8.20 -12.22
N ILE A 58 -12.37 7.28 -13.20
CA ILE A 58 -11.88 7.49 -14.57
C ILE A 58 -13.05 7.89 -15.47
N GLU A 59 -12.83 8.88 -16.31
CA GLU A 59 -13.76 9.26 -17.39
C GLU A 59 -13.05 9.18 -18.74
N TYR A 60 -13.71 8.53 -19.70
CA TYR A 60 -13.27 8.49 -21.10
C TYR A 60 -14.17 9.38 -21.93
N LYS A 61 -13.61 10.43 -22.52
CA LYS A 61 -14.37 11.41 -23.29
C LYS A 61 -13.58 11.91 -24.49
N ASN A 62 -14.18 11.85 -25.68
CA ASN A 62 -13.57 12.32 -26.92
C ASN A 62 -12.18 11.71 -27.19
N GLY A 63 -11.99 10.43 -26.90
CA GLY A 63 -10.72 9.72 -27.09
C GLY A 63 -9.64 10.07 -26.08
N LYS A 64 -9.99 10.76 -24.99
CA LYS A 64 -9.07 11.16 -23.92
C LYS A 64 -9.50 10.54 -22.60
N THR A 65 -8.52 10.33 -21.73
CA THR A 65 -8.69 9.81 -20.39
C THR A 65 -8.56 10.93 -19.37
N TYR A 66 -9.51 11.01 -18.46
CA TYR A 66 -9.50 11.98 -17.37
C TYR A 66 -9.60 11.26 -16.03
N LEU A 67 -8.89 11.79 -15.05
CA LEU A 67 -9.09 11.45 -13.64
C LEU A 67 -9.84 12.56 -12.93
N ASN A 68 -10.85 12.16 -12.18
CA ASN A 68 -11.64 13.04 -11.33
C ASN A 68 -11.48 12.59 -9.89
N SER A 69 -11.33 13.52 -8.97
CA SER A 69 -11.14 13.25 -7.55
C SER A 69 -11.83 14.31 -6.70
N LEU A 70 -12.04 14.00 -5.43
CA LEU A 70 -12.44 14.99 -4.46
C LEU A 70 -11.44 16.17 -4.45
N ILE A 71 -11.94 17.36 -4.09
CA ILE A 71 -11.08 18.53 -3.95
C ILE A 71 -10.12 18.28 -2.78
N VAL A 72 -8.85 18.47 -3.05
CA VAL A 72 -7.77 18.49 -2.06
C VAL A 72 -7.26 19.93 -2.00
N ASP A 73 -7.20 20.52 -0.82
CA ASP A 73 -6.71 21.87 -0.63
C ASP A 73 -5.18 21.98 -0.63
N GLU A 74 -4.64 23.14 -0.31
CA GLU A 74 -3.19 23.39 -0.31
C GLU A 74 -2.47 22.58 0.79
N ASP A 75 -3.13 22.34 1.90
CA ASP A 75 -2.60 21.60 3.04
C ASP A 75 -2.78 20.09 2.90
N GLY A 76 -3.50 19.63 1.86
CA GLY A 76 -3.75 18.21 1.60
C GLY A 76 -5.05 17.70 2.21
N ASP A 77 -5.84 18.59 2.81
CA ASP A 77 -7.12 18.24 3.41
C ASP A 77 -8.19 18.03 2.35
N PHE A 78 -9.13 17.16 2.64
CA PHE A 78 -10.31 16.91 1.80
C PHE A 78 -11.51 16.55 2.69
N VAL A 79 -12.70 16.72 2.14
CA VAL A 79 -13.96 16.43 2.85
C VAL A 79 -14.59 15.18 2.26
N LEU A 80 -14.69 14.12 3.08
CA LEU A 80 -15.43 12.92 2.71
C LEU A 80 -16.93 13.24 2.59
N PRO A 81 -17.58 12.78 1.52
CA PRO A 81 -19.03 12.96 1.37
C PRO A 81 -19.79 12.15 2.42
N ASP A 82 -20.83 12.75 2.98
CA ASP A 82 -21.80 12.08 3.84
C ASP A 82 -23.23 12.51 3.44
N VAL A 83 -24.23 12.10 4.23
CA VAL A 83 -25.65 12.43 3.96
C VAL A 83 -25.91 13.95 3.97
N LYS A 84 -25.13 14.73 4.70
CA LYS A 84 -25.27 16.19 4.84
C LYS A 84 -24.30 16.97 3.97
N THR A 85 -23.17 16.35 3.64
CA THR A 85 -22.05 16.98 2.91
C THR A 85 -21.83 16.23 1.60
N PRO A 86 -22.44 16.69 0.49
CA PRO A 86 -22.27 16.05 -0.80
C PRO A 86 -20.83 16.15 -1.30
N ALA A 87 -20.40 15.16 -2.09
CA ALA A 87 -19.09 15.14 -2.72
C ALA A 87 -18.83 16.39 -3.54
N LYS A 88 -17.68 17.00 -3.37
CA LYS A 88 -17.19 18.10 -4.21
C LYS A 88 -15.97 17.60 -4.98
N TYR A 89 -16.08 17.65 -6.31
CA TYR A 89 -15.01 17.23 -7.21
C TYR A 89 -14.22 18.41 -7.73
N GLY A 90 -12.93 18.21 -7.90
CA GLY A 90 -12.01 19.14 -8.54
C GLY A 90 -12.21 19.20 -10.06
N LYS A 91 -11.34 19.94 -10.73
CA LYS A 91 -11.30 19.92 -12.20
C LYS A 91 -10.74 18.57 -12.68
N PRO A 92 -11.35 17.96 -13.72
CA PRO A 92 -10.82 16.76 -14.33
C PRO A 92 -9.36 16.93 -14.78
N VAL A 93 -8.51 15.98 -14.45
CA VAL A 93 -7.11 15.95 -14.86
C VAL A 93 -6.98 15.09 -16.10
N GLU A 94 -6.64 15.70 -17.24
CA GLU A 94 -6.37 14.97 -18.48
C GLU A 94 -5.05 14.22 -18.39
N LEU A 95 -5.09 12.93 -18.69
CA LEU A 95 -3.90 12.08 -18.80
C LEU A 95 -3.41 12.04 -20.26
N THR A 96 -2.12 12.15 -20.44
CA THR A 96 -1.46 12.12 -21.75
C THR A 96 -0.30 11.13 -21.75
N GLU A 97 0.31 10.88 -22.88
CA GLU A 97 1.52 10.04 -23.01
C GLU A 97 2.69 10.48 -22.11
N ASN A 98 2.74 11.78 -21.76
CA ASN A 98 3.75 12.35 -20.87
C ASN A 98 3.33 12.35 -19.40
N THR A 99 2.21 11.70 -19.04
CA THR A 99 1.77 11.59 -17.65
C THR A 99 2.49 10.45 -16.95
N LEU A 100 3.02 10.75 -15.78
CA LEU A 100 3.48 9.76 -14.80
C LEU A 100 2.51 9.73 -13.64
N LEU A 101 1.89 8.59 -13.41
CA LEU A 101 1.02 8.37 -12.26
C LEU A 101 1.86 7.84 -11.09
N MET A 102 1.82 8.51 -9.95
CA MET A 102 2.40 8.02 -8.71
C MET A 102 1.30 7.63 -7.76
N ILE A 103 1.18 6.35 -7.46
CA ILE A 103 0.12 5.81 -6.61
C ILE A 103 0.70 5.47 -5.24
N ARG A 104 0.10 6.04 -4.19
CA ARG A 104 0.47 5.82 -2.79
C ARG A 104 -0.76 5.43 -1.97
N GLY A 105 -0.53 4.68 -0.90
CA GLY A 105 -1.59 4.37 0.07
C GLY A 105 -2.57 3.28 -0.34
N LEU A 106 -2.36 2.59 -1.47
CA LEU A 106 -3.25 1.48 -1.88
C LEU A 106 -3.33 0.35 -0.85
N GLY A 107 -2.26 0.10 -0.10
CA GLY A 107 -2.26 -0.87 0.99
C GLY A 107 -3.21 -0.50 2.12
N MET A 108 -3.52 0.77 2.26
CA MET A 108 -4.46 1.29 3.25
C MET A 108 -5.90 1.34 2.70
N ALA A 109 -6.07 1.52 1.41
CA ALA A 109 -7.35 1.34 0.73
C ALA A 109 -7.84 -0.12 0.76
N GLY A 110 -6.95 -1.08 0.96
CA GLY A 110 -7.29 -2.47 1.32
C GLY A 110 -8.07 -2.61 2.63
N ILE A 111 -8.05 -1.60 3.50
CA ILE A 111 -8.89 -1.53 4.70
C ILE A 111 -10.37 -1.57 4.32
N SER A 112 -10.75 -0.99 3.21
CA SER A 112 -12.13 -1.05 2.73
C SER A 112 -12.51 -2.38 2.09
N GLY A 113 -11.55 -3.30 1.88
CA GLY A 113 -11.80 -4.56 1.16
C GLY A 113 -12.36 -4.36 -0.25
N ASN A 114 -12.24 -3.14 -0.82
CA ASN A 114 -12.84 -2.80 -2.09
C ASN A 114 -11.88 -3.13 -3.25
N PRO A 115 -12.11 -4.22 -3.99
CA PRO A 115 -11.27 -4.62 -5.12
C PRO A 115 -11.30 -3.61 -6.28
N SER A 116 -12.23 -2.65 -6.27
CA SER A 116 -12.39 -1.65 -7.33
C SER A 116 -11.13 -0.82 -7.54
N TRP A 117 -10.37 -0.56 -6.49
CA TRP A 117 -9.16 0.26 -6.55
C TRP A 117 -8.00 -0.43 -7.26
N SER A 118 -7.77 -1.70 -6.95
CA SER A 118 -6.79 -2.51 -7.68
C SER A 118 -7.15 -2.63 -9.16
N ASN A 119 -8.44 -2.72 -9.48
CA ASN A 119 -8.89 -2.77 -10.86
C ASN A 119 -8.69 -1.44 -11.60
N LEU A 120 -8.95 -0.30 -10.94
CA LEU A 120 -8.72 1.02 -11.51
C LEU A 120 -7.26 1.24 -11.84
N THR A 121 -6.35 0.90 -10.94
CA THR A 121 -4.91 1.00 -11.19
C THR A 121 -4.43 0.07 -12.30
N LYS A 122 -4.94 -1.16 -12.36
CA LYS A 122 -4.66 -2.12 -13.45
C LYS A 122 -5.12 -1.60 -14.83
N ILE A 123 -6.22 -0.83 -14.87
CA ILE A 123 -6.66 -0.20 -16.11
C ILE A 123 -5.69 0.91 -16.50
N LEU A 124 -5.30 1.77 -15.56
CA LEU A 124 -4.36 2.87 -15.82
C LEU A 124 -2.98 2.38 -16.26
N GLU A 125 -2.50 1.26 -15.71
CA GLU A 125 -1.22 0.65 -16.06
C GLU A 125 -1.13 0.16 -17.52
N LYS A 126 -2.26 -0.03 -18.19
CA LYS A 126 -2.26 -0.44 -19.60
C LYS A 126 -1.83 0.67 -20.55
N ASP A 127 -2.18 1.90 -20.20
CA ASP A 127 -2.06 3.05 -21.10
C ASP A 127 -1.05 4.10 -20.60
N PHE A 128 -0.72 4.08 -19.31
CA PHE A 128 0.10 5.09 -18.66
C PHE A 128 1.25 4.49 -17.86
N LYS A 129 2.29 5.29 -17.65
CA LYS A 129 3.39 4.93 -16.74
C LYS A 129 2.92 5.10 -15.29
N VAL A 130 2.93 4.03 -14.51
CA VAL A 130 2.49 4.01 -13.12
C VAL A 130 3.64 3.62 -12.19
N VAL A 131 3.79 4.36 -11.09
CA VAL A 131 4.71 4.11 -9.97
C VAL A 131 3.91 4.28 -8.67
N ASN A 132 3.85 3.34 -7.79
CA ASN A 132 4.24 1.95 -7.85
C ASN A 132 3.18 1.13 -8.63
N SER A 133 3.60 0.04 -9.28
CA SER A 133 2.68 -0.83 -10.01
C SER A 133 1.71 -1.55 -9.07
N THR A 134 0.55 -1.94 -9.58
CA THR A 134 -0.43 -2.74 -8.82
C THR A 134 0.19 -4.04 -8.32
N LEU A 135 0.99 -4.70 -9.15
CA LEU A 135 1.70 -5.91 -8.74
C LEU A 135 2.64 -5.64 -7.55
N CYS A 136 3.35 -4.52 -7.56
CA CYS A 136 4.21 -4.12 -6.44
C CYS A 136 3.37 -3.91 -5.16
N HIS A 137 2.22 -3.27 -5.27
CA HIS A 137 1.32 -3.09 -4.13
C HIS A 137 0.77 -4.41 -3.61
N ASP A 138 0.31 -5.30 -4.51
CA ASP A 138 -0.22 -6.61 -4.14
C ASP A 138 0.85 -7.44 -3.39
N ILE A 139 2.07 -7.45 -3.90
CA ILE A 139 3.20 -8.14 -3.26
C ILE A 139 3.54 -7.50 -1.92
N CYS A 140 3.76 -6.18 -1.87
CA CYS A 140 4.24 -5.50 -0.68
C CYS A 140 3.21 -5.44 0.46
N SER A 141 1.92 -5.56 0.16
CA SER A 141 0.85 -5.58 1.15
C SER A 141 0.64 -6.96 1.80
N ASP A 142 1.04 -8.03 1.15
CA ASP A 142 0.94 -9.40 1.65
C ASP A 142 2.28 -9.87 2.24
N LYS A 143 2.34 -9.91 3.58
CA LYS A 143 3.56 -10.34 4.30
C LYS A 143 3.97 -11.79 4.00
N HIS A 144 3.00 -12.67 3.71
CA HIS A 144 3.30 -14.06 3.36
C HIS A 144 3.87 -14.14 1.95
N TYR A 145 3.32 -13.37 1.01
CA TYR A 145 3.81 -13.36 -0.36
C TYR A 145 5.23 -12.78 -0.45
N ASN A 146 5.52 -11.71 0.31
CA ASN A 146 6.88 -11.20 0.45
C ASN A 146 7.84 -12.29 0.94
N GLN A 147 7.44 -13.05 1.95
CA GLN A 147 8.25 -14.14 2.48
C GLN A 147 8.60 -15.20 1.40
N ILE A 148 7.60 -15.63 0.64
CA ILE A 148 7.79 -16.61 -0.45
C ILE A 148 8.76 -16.07 -1.51
N ILE A 149 8.65 -14.79 -1.88
CA ILE A 149 9.56 -14.17 -2.84
C ILE A 149 10.99 -14.16 -2.30
N PHE A 150 11.18 -13.74 -1.05
CA PHE A 150 12.50 -13.70 -0.44
C PHE A 150 13.13 -15.08 -0.36
N GLU A 151 12.37 -16.09 0.02
CA GLU A 151 12.84 -17.49 0.05
C GLU A 151 13.23 -17.96 -1.35
N ARG A 152 12.42 -17.71 -2.37
CA ARG A 152 12.72 -18.07 -3.76
C ARG A 152 13.99 -17.40 -4.28
N GLU A 153 14.22 -16.15 -3.91
CA GLU A 153 15.42 -15.40 -4.30
C GLU A 153 16.62 -15.64 -3.36
N ASN A 154 16.53 -16.63 -2.47
CA ASN A 154 17.57 -16.97 -1.48
C ASN A 154 17.94 -15.79 -0.56
N ILE A 155 17.02 -14.88 -0.31
CA ILE A 155 17.18 -13.80 0.67
C ILE A 155 16.87 -14.37 2.05
N ARG A 156 17.82 -14.26 2.97
CA ARG A 156 17.67 -14.79 4.32
C ARG A 156 16.58 -14.04 5.09
N THR A 157 15.58 -14.79 5.56
CA THR A 157 14.45 -14.28 6.34
C THR A 157 14.18 -15.18 7.54
N PRO A 158 13.48 -14.72 8.58
CA PRO A 158 13.00 -15.58 9.65
C PRO A 158 12.07 -16.65 9.10
N LYS A 159 12.13 -17.87 9.63
CA LYS A 159 11.18 -18.92 9.29
C LYS A 159 9.76 -18.42 9.50
N THR A 160 8.87 -18.72 8.58
CA THR A 160 7.49 -18.27 8.62
C THR A 160 6.54 -19.40 8.25
N SER A 161 5.43 -19.52 8.98
CA SER A 161 4.36 -20.46 8.68
C SER A 161 3.02 -19.72 8.70
N ARG A 162 2.20 -19.93 7.68
CA ARG A 162 0.86 -19.34 7.59
C ARG A 162 -0.17 -20.30 8.19
N LEU A 163 -1.12 -19.77 8.94
CA LEU A 163 -2.33 -20.47 9.32
C LEU A 163 -3.31 -20.44 8.16
N SER A 164 -3.79 -21.60 7.74
CA SER A 164 -4.90 -21.70 6.78
C SER A 164 -6.24 -21.35 7.43
N HIS A 165 -6.35 -21.64 8.71
CA HIS A 165 -7.48 -21.32 9.58
C HIS A 165 -6.97 -21.04 10.99
N PRO A 166 -7.57 -20.15 11.79
CA PRO A 166 -7.11 -19.88 13.16
C PRO A 166 -7.02 -21.12 14.06
N GLU A 167 -7.78 -22.17 13.77
CA GLU A 167 -7.74 -23.44 14.53
C GLU A 167 -6.58 -24.36 14.10
N ASP A 168 -5.88 -24.07 13.00
CA ASP A 168 -4.72 -24.84 12.53
C ASP A 168 -3.41 -24.45 13.25
N TYR A 169 -3.50 -23.73 14.38
CA TYR A 169 -2.34 -23.15 15.04
C TYR A 169 -1.28 -24.20 15.46
N GLU A 170 -1.69 -25.41 15.84
CA GLU A 170 -0.76 -26.50 16.20
C GLU A 170 0.01 -26.95 14.95
N ALA A 171 -0.69 -27.26 13.86
CA ALA A 171 -0.07 -27.67 12.61
C ALA A 171 0.82 -26.57 12.00
N ALA A 172 0.43 -25.30 12.14
CA ALA A 172 1.25 -24.17 11.70
C ALA A 172 2.53 -24.03 12.54
N TYR A 173 2.44 -24.26 13.85
CA TYR A 173 3.58 -24.26 14.74
C TYR A 173 4.54 -25.42 14.42
N GLU A 174 4.02 -26.62 14.17
CA GLU A 174 4.83 -27.76 13.76
C GLU A 174 5.58 -27.47 12.44
N ARG A 175 4.90 -26.88 11.45
CA ARG A 175 5.54 -26.46 10.18
C ARG A 175 6.60 -25.39 10.37
N LEU A 176 6.42 -24.48 11.35
CA LEU A 176 7.40 -23.45 11.66
C LEU A 176 8.73 -24.04 12.13
N ASN A 177 8.68 -25.21 12.77
CA ASN A 177 9.85 -25.97 13.23
C ASN A 177 10.87 -25.11 13.98
N THR A 178 10.40 -24.46 15.04
CA THR A 178 11.21 -23.65 15.96
C THR A 178 10.65 -23.74 17.39
N GLU A 179 11.42 -23.29 18.36
CA GLU A 179 10.99 -23.24 19.76
C GLU A 179 10.37 -21.88 20.10
N PHE A 180 9.60 -21.84 21.20
CA PHE A 180 9.14 -20.58 21.79
C PHE A 180 10.32 -19.78 22.37
N PRO A 181 10.25 -18.43 22.37
CA PRO A 181 9.15 -17.62 21.89
C PRO A 181 9.10 -17.53 20.35
N ILE A 182 7.90 -17.27 19.84
CA ILE A 182 7.66 -16.99 18.42
C ILE A 182 6.89 -15.68 18.27
N ILE A 183 6.84 -15.14 17.06
CA ILE A 183 6.03 -13.96 16.74
C ILE A 183 4.78 -14.40 15.97
N LEU A 184 3.62 -13.96 16.44
CA LEU A 184 2.38 -13.99 15.68
C LEU A 184 2.18 -12.64 15.02
N LYS A 185 1.85 -12.65 13.72
CA LYS A 185 1.51 -11.44 12.95
C LYS A 185 0.17 -11.62 12.27
N THR A 186 -0.65 -10.58 12.26
CA THR A 186 -1.80 -10.53 11.35
C THR A 186 -1.30 -10.19 9.95
N GLY A 187 -1.87 -10.81 8.93
CA GLY A 187 -1.47 -10.65 7.51
C GLY A 187 -1.54 -9.20 7.05
N HIS A 188 -2.58 -8.51 7.50
CA HIS A 188 -2.77 -7.09 7.26
C HIS A 188 -2.43 -6.29 8.52
N GLY A 189 -1.88 -5.11 8.35
CA GLY A 189 -1.49 -4.23 9.44
C GLY A 189 -0.12 -3.58 9.19
N SER A 190 0.03 -2.37 9.70
CA SER A 190 1.24 -1.58 9.62
C SER A 190 1.64 -1.06 11.00
N ARG A 191 2.83 -0.47 11.12
CA ARG A 191 3.29 0.22 12.33
C ARG A 191 3.30 -0.65 13.59
N GLY A 192 3.50 -1.97 13.44
CA GLY A 192 3.55 -2.92 14.58
C GLY A 192 2.19 -3.37 15.11
N VAL A 193 1.09 -2.86 14.57
CA VAL A 193 -0.25 -3.32 14.95
C VAL A 193 -0.44 -4.78 14.49
N GLY A 194 -0.94 -5.64 15.39
CA GLY A 194 -1.13 -7.06 15.11
C GLY A 194 0.16 -7.90 15.17
N VAL A 195 1.20 -7.43 15.87
CA VAL A 195 2.43 -8.20 16.14
C VAL A 195 2.46 -8.57 17.61
N ILE A 196 2.48 -9.86 17.92
CA ILE A 196 2.38 -10.39 19.29
C ILE A 196 3.52 -11.38 19.53
N LEU A 197 4.24 -11.24 20.65
CA LEU A 197 5.17 -12.23 21.13
C LEU A 197 4.40 -13.37 21.81
N ILE A 198 4.64 -14.60 21.38
CA ILE A 198 3.99 -15.80 21.90
C ILE A 198 5.04 -16.66 22.59
N GLU A 199 4.85 -16.91 23.88
CA GLU A 199 5.84 -17.61 24.70
C GLU A 199 5.47 -19.07 24.98
N SER A 200 4.25 -19.49 24.61
CA SER A 200 3.80 -20.87 24.84
C SER A 200 2.63 -21.27 23.93
N MET A 201 2.44 -22.56 23.75
CA MET A 201 1.30 -23.12 23.01
C MET A 201 -0.04 -22.69 23.64
N LYS A 202 -0.11 -22.55 24.95
CA LYS A 202 -1.32 -22.07 25.65
C LYS A 202 -1.67 -20.63 25.21
N THR A 203 -0.66 -19.76 25.15
CA THR A 203 -0.83 -18.38 24.69
C THR A 203 -1.21 -18.32 23.21
N LEU A 204 -0.53 -19.12 22.37
CA LEU A 204 -0.85 -19.21 20.94
C LEU A 204 -2.31 -19.59 20.72
N ARG A 205 -2.79 -20.64 21.38
CA ARG A 205 -4.19 -21.07 21.32
C ARG A 205 -5.16 -19.96 21.71
N ALA A 206 -4.91 -19.31 22.83
CA ALA A 206 -5.80 -18.23 23.33
C ALA A 206 -5.91 -17.06 22.36
N VAL A 207 -4.77 -16.64 21.79
CA VAL A 207 -4.72 -15.54 20.81
C VAL A 207 -5.43 -15.94 19.51
N CYS A 208 -5.18 -17.14 18.98
CA CYS A 208 -5.85 -17.61 17.76
C CYS A 208 -7.38 -17.70 17.95
N GLN A 209 -7.85 -18.18 19.11
CA GLN A 209 -9.27 -18.22 19.42
C GLN A 209 -9.89 -16.82 19.51
N LEU A 210 -9.18 -15.85 20.09
CA LEU A 210 -9.63 -14.46 20.13
C LEU A 210 -9.76 -13.89 18.72
N LEU A 211 -8.73 -14.01 17.90
CA LEU A 211 -8.72 -13.52 16.53
C LEU A 211 -9.81 -14.18 15.67
N ASN A 212 -10.10 -15.46 15.88
CA ASN A 212 -11.17 -16.16 15.18
C ASN A 212 -12.56 -15.61 15.53
N ARG A 213 -12.77 -15.13 16.74
CA ARG A 213 -14.04 -14.51 17.17
C ARG A 213 -14.26 -13.14 16.56
N GLU A 214 -13.19 -12.34 16.47
CA GLU A 214 -13.26 -10.94 16.01
C GLU A 214 -13.33 -10.83 14.48
N SER A 215 -12.68 -11.74 13.75
CA SER A 215 -12.57 -11.65 12.29
C SER A 215 -12.56 -13.04 11.66
N LYS A 216 -13.60 -13.37 10.91
CA LYS A 216 -13.77 -14.68 10.24
C LYS A 216 -12.68 -15.03 9.22
N PHE A 217 -11.81 -14.09 8.80
CA PHE A 217 -10.84 -14.27 7.74
C PHE A 217 -9.54 -13.51 8.01
N THR A 218 -9.02 -13.59 9.23
CA THR A 218 -7.73 -12.96 9.53
C THR A 218 -6.60 -13.87 9.08
N ASP A 219 -5.82 -13.43 8.09
CA ASP A 219 -4.54 -14.05 7.77
C ASP A 219 -3.62 -13.94 8.98
N ILE A 220 -3.15 -15.09 9.47
CA ILE A 220 -2.25 -15.18 10.61
C ILE A 220 -0.95 -15.85 10.15
N LEU A 221 0.16 -15.24 10.51
CA LEU A 221 1.49 -15.76 10.29
C LEU A 221 2.16 -16.04 11.64
N LEU A 222 2.76 -17.20 11.77
CA LEU A 222 3.73 -17.50 12.83
C LEU A 222 5.11 -17.31 12.27
N GLN A 223 5.97 -16.65 13.02
CA GLN A 223 7.34 -16.38 12.58
C GLN A 223 8.32 -16.65 13.71
N GLU A 224 9.48 -17.16 13.35
CA GLU A 224 10.62 -17.33 14.24
C GLU A 224 10.96 -16.00 14.93
N PHE A 225 11.15 -16.04 16.24
CA PHE A 225 11.63 -14.89 17.00
C PHE A 225 13.14 -14.75 16.86
N ILE A 226 13.60 -13.70 16.22
CA ILE A 226 15.01 -13.36 16.13
C ILE A 226 15.35 -12.39 17.25
N LYS A 227 16.17 -12.84 18.19
CA LYS A 227 16.69 -11.95 19.23
C LYS A 227 17.69 -10.99 18.61
N ASN A 228 17.38 -9.71 18.63
CA ASN A 228 18.24 -8.65 18.16
C ASN A 228 18.41 -7.57 19.24
N THR A 229 19.49 -6.80 19.12
CA THR A 229 19.79 -5.68 20.01
C THR A 229 19.58 -4.33 19.31
N TYR A 230 19.43 -4.33 18.01
CA TYR A 230 19.19 -3.12 17.19
C TYR A 230 18.49 -3.49 15.89
N ASP A 231 17.78 -2.53 15.33
CA ASP A 231 17.18 -2.61 14.00
C ASP A 231 17.91 -1.67 13.06
N VAL A 232 18.06 -2.07 11.79
CA VAL A 232 18.60 -1.22 10.73
C VAL A 232 17.48 -0.90 9.75
N ARG A 233 17.28 0.39 9.49
CA ARG A 233 16.42 0.88 8.41
C ARG A 233 17.30 1.36 7.25
N VAL A 234 17.00 0.85 6.06
CA VAL A 234 17.73 1.17 4.83
C VAL A 234 16.90 2.12 3.99
#